data_728d90a14fcf1ae8b0467175495ac81f
#
_entry.id   728d90a14fcf1ae8b0467175495ac81f
#
_cell.length_a   1.000
_cell.length_b   1.000
_cell.length_c   1.000
_cell.angle_alpha   90.00
_cell.angle_beta   90.00
_cell.angle_gamma   90.00
#
_symmetry.space_group_name_H-M   'P 1'
#
loop_
_entity.id
_entity.type
_entity.pdbx_description
1 polymer ?
#
loop_
_entity_poly.entity_id
_entity_poly.type
_entity_poly.pdbx_seq_one_letter_code
_entity_poly.pdbx_strand_id
1 'polypeptide(L)' 'SGRNKLLGTVRDIRYDGLLAQVSIEVGGQVITSIITSDAARALDLKKGVAVYALVKATEVMVIRG' A
#
# COMPACT_ATOMS: atom_id res chain seq x y z
N SER A 1 -6.28 -15.35 -10.43
CA SER A 1 -5.48 -14.34 -11.11
C SER A 1 -6.23 -13.01 -11.11
N GLY A 2 -5.74 -12.00 -11.81
CA GLY A 2 -6.29 -10.66 -11.76
C GLY A 2 -5.65 -9.79 -10.71
N ARG A 3 -4.53 -10.20 -10.16
CA ARG A 3 -3.72 -9.42 -9.23
C ARG A 3 -2.46 -8.97 -9.92
N ASN A 4 -2.14 -7.70 -9.74
CA ASN A 4 -0.88 -7.13 -10.14
C ASN A 4 -0.01 -6.93 -8.92
N LYS A 5 1.26 -7.27 -9.05
CA LYS A 5 2.24 -7.19 -7.98
C LYS A 5 3.22 -6.07 -8.34
N LEU A 6 3.19 -5.00 -7.59
CA LEU A 6 4.00 -3.82 -7.86
C LEU A 6 5.06 -3.67 -6.76
N LEU A 7 6.31 -3.65 -7.17
CA LEU A 7 7.40 -3.41 -6.22
C LEU A 7 7.49 -1.91 -5.92
N GLY A 8 7.50 -1.59 -4.65
CA GLY A 8 7.61 -0.21 -4.19
C GLY A 8 8.37 -0.09 -2.90
N THR A 9 8.44 1.13 -2.40
CA THR A 9 9.13 1.46 -1.15
C THR A 9 8.17 2.20 -0.24
N VAL A 10 8.12 1.81 1.03
CA VAL A 10 7.32 2.50 2.02
C VAL A 10 7.84 3.92 2.20
N ARG A 11 6.98 4.89 1.99
CA ARG A 11 7.31 6.29 2.11
C ARG A 11 6.88 6.87 3.44
N ASP A 12 5.72 6.43 3.95
CA ASP A 12 5.18 6.92 5.21
C ASP A 12 4.17 5.92 5.74
N ILE A 13 4.00 5.90 7.06
CA ILE A 13 2.99 5.10 7.73
C ILE A 13 2.34 5.96 8.79
N ARG A 14 1.01 5.99 8.79
CA ARG A 14 0.22 6.67 9.81
C ARG A 14 -0.70 5.68 10.49
N TYR A 15 -0.59 5.58 11.78
CA TYR A 15 -1.45 4.73 12.59
C TYR A 15 -2.59 5.54 13.17
N ASP A 16 -3.80 4.98 13.07
CA ASP A 16 -4.99 5.57 13.68
C ASP A 16 -5.81 4.43 14.26
N GLY A 17 -5.57 4.15 15.52
CA GLY A 17 -6.23 3.06 16.22
C GLY A 17 -5.96 1.71 15.57
N LEU A 18 -7.02 1.06 15.09
CA LEU A 18 -6.94 -0.28 14.51
C LEU A 18 -6.47 -0.29 13.07
N LEU A 19 -6.38 0.87 12.43
CA LEU A 19 -6.01 0.96 11.03
C LEU A 19 -4.72 1.73 10.86
N ALA A 20 -4.01 1.40 9.80
CA ALA A 20 -2.79 2.10 9.39
C ALA A 20 -2.90 2.49 7.92
N GLN A 21 -2.48 3.69 7.63
CA GLN A 21 -2.36 4.20 6.27
C GLN A 21 -0.91 4.08 5.85
N VAL A 22 -0.67 3.32 4.80
CA VAL A 22 0.67 3.08 4.28
C VAL A 22 0.78 3.74 2.92
N SER A 23 1.72 4.65 2.78
CA SER A 23 2.03 5.30 1.51
C SER A 23 3.23 4.59 0.90
N ILE A 24 3.06 4.11 -0.33
CA ILE A 24 4.07 3.31 -1.04
C ILE A 24 4.43 4.04 -2.32
N GLU A 25 5.71 4.26 -2.52
CA GLU A 25 6.20 4.86 -3.77
C GLU A 25 6.49 3.76 -4.78
N VAL A 26 5.85 3.86 -5.94
CA VAL A 26 6.00 2.92 -7.05
C VAL A 26 6.21 3.74 -8.32
N GLY A 27 7.41 3.65 -8.89
CA GLY A 27 7.69 4.31 -10.17
C GLY A 27 7.41 5.81 -10.20
N GLY A 28 7.76 6.52 -9.14
CA GLY A 28 7.56 7.97 -9.06
C GLY A 28 6.15 8.38 -8.63
N GLN A 29 5.26 7.44 -8.40
CA GLN A 29 3.91 7.71 -7.91
C GLN A 29 3.73 7.14 -6.51
N VAL A 30 2.78 7.71 -5.77
CA VAL A 30 2.48 7.24 -4.41
C VAL A 30 1.11 6.58 -4.41
N ILE A 31 1.11 5.33 -3.95
CA ILE A 31 -0.12 4.55 -3.75
C ILE A 31 -0.36 4.51 -2.25
N THR A 32 -1.58 4.81 -1.84
CA THR A 32 -1.97 4.75 -0.44
C THR A 32 -2.84 3.52 -0.20
N SER A 33 -2.49 2.75 0.82
CA SER A 33 -3.21 1.55 1.22
C SER A 33 -3.62 1.66 2.67
N ILE A 34 -4.82 1.20 2.98
CA ILE A 34 -5.29 1.10 4.36
C ILE A 34 -5.28 -0.37 4.75
N ILE A 35 -4.54 -0.69 5.80
CA ILE A 35 -4.46 -2.05 6.35
C ILE A 35 -4.67 -1.97 7.86
N THR A 36 -4.79 -3.12 8.52
CA THR A 36 -4.87 -3.10 9.98
C THR A 36 -3.53 -2.71 10.57
N SER A 37 -3.56 -2.05 11.73
CA SER A 37 -2.34 -1.71 12.46
C SER A 37 -1.55 -2.97 12.81
N ASP A 38 -2.22 -4.04 13.17
CA ASP A 38 -1.57 -5.32 13.50
C ASP A 38 -0.84 -5.88 12.27
N ALA A 39 -1.45 -5.81 11.10
CA ALA A 39 -0.81 -6.27 9.86
C ALA A 39 0.44 -5.44 9.55
N ALA A 40 0.35 -4.12 9.70
CA ALA A 40 1.49 -3.24 9.46
C ALA A 40 2.66 -3.57 10.40
N ARG A 41 2.35 -3.86 11.67
CA ARG A 41 3.39 -4.22 12.65
C ARG A 41 3.96 -5.61 12.38
N ALA A 42 3.10 -6.57 12.00
CA ALA A 42 3.54 -7.93 11.69
C ALA A 42 4.49 -7.96 10.49
N LEU A 43 4.26 -7.08 9.52
CA LEU A 43 5.13 -6.94 8.35
C LEU A 43 6.36 -6.06 8.63
N ASP A 44 6.45 -5.50 9.82
CA ASP A 44 7.55 -4.61 10.23
C ASP A 44 7.75 -3.47 9.22
N LEU A 45 6.66 -2.85 8.80
CA LEU A 45 6.71 -1.79 7.81
C LEU A 45 7.29 -0.52 8.42
N LYS A 46 8.28 0.01 7.75
CA LYS A 46 8.97 1.24 8.12
C LYS A 46 9.32 2.01 6.85
N LYS A 47 9.49 3.31 7.00
CA LYS A 47 9.95 4.16 5.91
C LYS A 47 11.24 3.59 5.32
N GLY A 48 11.27 3.42 4.00
CA GLY A 48 12.40 2.90 3.26
C GLY A 48 12.39 1.39 3.02
N VAL A 49 11.44 0.66 3.61
CA VAL A 49 11.34 -0.79 3.42
C VAL A 49 10.73 -1.10 2.06
N ALA A 50 11.33 -2.06 1.35
CA ALA A 50 10.78 -2.54 0.08
C ALA A 50 9.57 -3.43 0.35
N VAL A 51 8.51 -3.21 -0.44
CA VAL A 51 7.26 -3.96 -0.32
C VAL A 51 6.71 -4.27 -1.70
N TYR A 52 5.79 -5.23 -1.75
CA TYR A 52 4.96 -5.45 -2.92
C TYR A 52 3.55 -4.96 -2.61
N ALA A 53 3.02 -4.10 -3.46
CA ALA A 53 1.61 -3.73 -3.43
C ALA A 53 0.85 -4.68 -4.35
N LEU A 54 -0.19 -5.32 -3.83
CA LEU A 54 -1.05 -6.19 -4.62
C LEU A 54 -2.31 -5.41 -4.99
N VAL A 55 -2.56 -5.33 -6.29
CA VAL A 55 -3.73 -4.63 -6.81
C VAL A 55 -4.61 -5.64 -7.52
N LYS A 56 -5.85 -5.77 -7.08
CA LYS A 56 -6.83 -6.63 -7.75
C LYS A 56 -7.42 -5.89 -8.94
N ALA A 57 -7.44 -6.55 -10.09
CA ALA A 57 -8.04 -5.96 -11.29
C ALA A 57 -9.52 -5.61 -11.09
N THR A 58 -10.22 -6.38 -10.26
CA THR A 58 -11.64 -6.14 -9.97
C THR A 58 -11.89 -4.93 -9.08
N GLU A 59 -10.83 -4.36 -8.48
CA GLU A 59 -10.93 -3.19 -7.61
C GLU A 59 -10.63 -1.90 -8.37
N VAL A 60 -10.48 -1.98 -9.68
CA VAL A 60 -10.18 -0.80 -10.49
C VAL A 60 -11.47 -0.12 -10.91
N MET A 61 -11.60 1.17 -10.59
CA MET A 61 -12.69 1.99 -11.07
C MET A 61 -12.19 2.94 -12.14
N VAL A 62 -13.00 3.15 -13.14
CA VAL A 62 -12.67 4.07 -14.23
C VAL A 62 -13.63 5.25 -14.19
N ILE A 63 -13.07 6.43 -14.13
CA ILE A 63 -13.84 7.66 -14.22
C ILE A 63 -13.35 8.46 -15.41
N ARG A 64 -14.23 9.28 -15.93
CA ARG A 64 -13.88 10.19 -17.01
C ARG A 64 -13.53 11.55 -16.40
N GLY A 65 -12.32 11.96 -16.67
CA GLY A 65 -11.83 13.21 -16.12
C GLY A 65 -11.73 14.34 -17.11
#